data_e9ae36bf120d5189703ba507531aa93f
#
_entry.id   e9ae36bf120d5189703ba507531aa93f
#
_cell.length_a   1.000
_cell.length_b   1.000
_cell.length_c   1.000
_cell.angle_alpha   90.00
_cell.angle_beta   90.00
_cell.angle_gamma   90.00
#
_symmetry.space_group_name_H-M   'P 1'
#
loop_
_entity.id
_entity.type
_entity.pdbx_description
1 polymer ?
#
loop_
_entity_poly.entity_id
_entity_poly.type
_entity_poly.pdbx_seq_one_letter_code
_entity_poly.pdbx_strand_id
1 'polypeptide(L)'
;MPDEIKEPGQSGAVQGSVAALAFAALGVVFGDIGTSPLYALQTVLNVTGAHPSRATALGAFSLIIWTLIIITSVKYVALAMRVDNDGEGGILALMALLGIKRQNRPVIVLIGLAGASLIYGDGAITPAISVLSALEGLEIVSPGMQSYILPLTVIILIALFAFQHQGTARIGGLFGPIMLVWFAALGILGLRGIVQHPSVLFGLNPVFGVRYLLSGGHTAFAVLGAVFLCVTGAEALYADMGHFGRWPIRVAWSLLVMPCLALNYAGQAAIVLEGTSAESNIFFRLCPDGLLVPMVILATVATVIASQAIITGTFSMTRQAIQLGWLPRLRITQTSAMGYGQIYVPAVNWLLMAATLLLAVNFKTSESLAAAYGIAVSLTMLLTTLLLFIAMREIWQWDLWASLLVAGVFAVIDAGFFSANMLKVEAGGWVPLVMGGVVYAAMLIWHKGYSALLKVRQETGVSLDQVLKEMNTGQIARVPGTAVFLTPSELDVPPVLAWHVMKNRSLHETVFILNVSTELVPYVPAEGRVTVQELAPRVWRARARYGFMEKPDVPSLVQRAKERGFPCDPLDVVYYVRRDRIVPRADHKGLPRIVEAIFAFLYRNAAPISEYFHMPPTKVVEMGGEFPI
;
A
#
# COMPACT_ATOMS: atom_id res chain seq x y z
N MET A 1 40.11 26.33 -7.69
CA MET A 1 38.76 26.16 -7.21
C MET A 1 38.61 24.66 -6.97
N PRO A 2 38.48 24.19 -5.73
CA PRO A 2 38.31 22.77 -5.46
C PRO A 2 36.87 22.36 -5.69
N ASP A 3 36.67 21.24 -6.41
CA ASP A 3 35.40 20.57 -6.63
C ASP A 3 34.76 20.21 -5.30
N GLU A 4 33.52 20.66 -5.09
CA GLU A 4 32.69 20.25 -3.98
C GLU A 4 32.38 18.74 -4.11
N ILE A 5 32.97 17.95 -3.25
CA ILE A 5 32.67 16.56 -3.05
C ILE A 5 31.24 16.50 -2.49
N LYS A 6 30.27 16.14 -3.34
CA LYS A 6 28.89 15.84 -2.92
C LYS A 6 28.92 14.66 -1.96
N GLU A 7 28.45 14.85 -0.74
CA GLU A 7 28.25 13.80 0.24
C GLU A 7 27.34 12.68 -0.32
N PRO A 8 27.76 11.40 -0.28
CA PRO A 8 26.94 10.27 -0.73
C PRO A 8 26.05 9.80 0.41
N GLY A 9 24.93 10.49 0.65
CA GLY A 9 24.01 10.18 1.76
C GLY A 9 22.53 10.45 1.50
N GLN A 10 22.15 10.90 0.31
CA GLN A 10 20.73 11.07 -0.06
C GLN A 10 20.34 10.09 -1.16
N SER A 11 20.16 8.82 -0.78
CA SER A 11 19.68 7.76 -1.64
C SER A 11 18.14 7.80 -1.71
N GLY A 12 17.61 8.01 -2.91
CA GLY A 12 16.24 7.63 -3.25
C GLY A 12 15.21 8.75 -3.39
N ALA A 13 15.47 9.99 -2.99
CA ALA A 13 14.57 11.11 -3.31
C ALA A 13 14.58 11.38 -4.82
N VAL A 14 13.43 11.33 -5.46
CA VAL A 14 13.29 11.74 -6.86
C VAL A 14 13.89 13.14 -7.01
N GLN A 15 14.97 13.27 -7.79
CA GLN A 15 15.63 14.54 -8.03
C GLN A 15 14.72 15.40 -8.90
N GLY A 16 14.15 16.45 -8.33
CA GLY A 16 13.27 17.39 -9.03
C GLY A 16 13.00 18.62 -8.16
N SER A 17 12.60 19.73 -8.78
CA SER A 17 12.11 20.88 -8.02
C SER A 17 10.82 20.50 -7.27
N VAL A 18 10.56 21.14 -6.12
CA VAL A 18 9.32 20.92 -5.34
C VAL A 18 8.08 21.07 -6.22
N ALA A 19 8.10 22.04 -7.16
CA ALA A 19 7.00 22.24 -8.09
C ALA A 19 6.80 21.07 -9.07
N ALA A 20 7.90 20.50 -9.62
CA ALA A 20 7.82 19.35 -10.52
C ALA A 20 7.31 18.09 -9.79
N LEU A 21 7.78 17.87 -8.55
CA LEU A 21 7.31 16.76 -7.72
C LEU A 21 5.86 16.95 -7.28
N ALA A 22 5.44 18.16 -6.93
CA ALA A 22 4.06 18.48 -6.60
C ALA A 22 3.13 18.23 -7.81
N PHE A 23 3.57 18.61 -9.01
CA PHE A 23 2.85 18.35 -10.25
C PHE A 23 2.74 16.85 -10.57
N ALA A 24 3.81 16.08 -10.39
CA ALA A 24 3.80 14.63 -10.57
C ALA A 24 2.91 13.92 -9.52
N ALA A 25 2.87 14.44 -8.29
CA ALA A 25 2.01 13.93 -7.22
C ALA A 25 0.51 14.07 -7.53
N LEU A 26 0.09 15.04 -8.37
CA LEU A 26 -1.33 15.22 -8.73
C LEU A 26 -1.95 13.95 -9.31
N GLY A 27 -1.22 13.23 -10.13
CA GLY A 27 -1.72 12.03 -10.78
C GLY A 27 -1.72 10.78 -9.90
N VAL A 28 -0.73 10.65 -9.03
CA VAL A 28 -0.52 9.43 -8.25
C VAL A 28 -1.14 9.54 -6.86
N VAL A 29 -0.86 10.65 -6.16
CA VAL A 29 -1.26 10.82 -4.76
C VAL A 29 -2.71 11.28 -4.61
N PHE A 30 -3.17 12.15 -5.50
CA PHE A 30 -4.46 12.81 -5.38
C PHE A 30 -5.54 12.29 -6.33
N GLY A 31 -5.27 11.17 -7.01
CA GLY A 31 -6.22 10.55 -7.93
C GLY A 31 -7.53 10.17 -7.24
N ASP A 32 -7.46 9.37 -6.19
CA ASP A 32 -8.63 8.84 -5.49
C ASP A 32 -9.44 9.93 -4.80
N ILE A 33 -8.81 10.75 -3.97
CA ILE A 33 -9.52 11.86 -3.31
C ILE A 33 -10.07 12.88 -4.32
N GLY A 34 -9.43 13.02 -5.50
CA GLY A 34 -9.87 13.89 -6.59
C GLY A 34 -11.10 13.37 -7.33
N THR A 35 -11.39 12.07 -7.27
CA THR A 35 -12.57 11.47 -7.92
C THR A 35 -13.75 11.31 -6.98
N SER A 36 -13.56 11.48 -5.67
CA SER A 36 -14.64 11.43 -4.67
C SER A 36 -15.82 12.38 -4.94
N PRO A 37 -15.66 13.58 -5.53
CA PRO A 37 -16.79 14.45 -5.89
C PRO A 37 -17.82 13.83 -6.84
N LEU A 38 -17.43 12.81 -7.61
CA LEU A 38 -18.34 12.10 -8.52
C LEU A 38 -19.46 11.34 -7.80
N TYR A 39 -19.22 10.92 -6.55
CA TYR A 39 -20.15 10.06 -5.81
C TYR A 39 -20.42 10.49 -4.37
N ALA A 40 -19.53 11.21 -3.70
CA ALA A 40 -19.64 11.46 -2.26
C ALA A 40 -20.89 12.28 -1.89
N LEU A 41 -21.11 13.45 -2.51
CA LEU A 41 -22.30 14.25 -2.21
C LEU A 41 -23.58 13.56 -2.72
N GLN A 42 -23.54 12.90 -3.86
CA GLN A 42 -24.69 12.10 -4.35
C GLN A 42 -25.10 11.05 -3.31
N THR A 43 -24.15 10.31 -2.73
CA THR A 43 -24.43 9.33 -1.68
C THR A 43 -25.07 9.98 -0.44
N VAL A 44 -24.64 11.20 -0.06
CA VAL A 44 -25.29 11.95 1.01
C VAL A 44 -26.75 12.26 0.68
N LEU A 45 -27.01 12.70 -0.54
CA LEU A 45 -28.35 13.07 -0.99
C LEU A 45 -29.28 11.84 -1.08
N ASN A 46 -28.76 10.71 -1.51
CA ASN A 46 -29.55 9.47 -1.56
C ASN A 46 -30.01 9.02 -0.17
N VAL A 47 -29.20 9.24 0.87
CA VAL A 47 -29.59 8.98 2.26
C VAL A 47 -30.69 9.95 2.77
N THR A 48 -30.70 11.18 2.25
CA THR A 48 -31.60 12.26 2.72
C THR A 48 -32.90 12.37 1.92
N GLY A 49 -32.98 11.70 0.76
CA GLY A 49 -34.13 11.69 -0.16
C GLY A 49 -33.99 12.65 -1.32
N ALA A 50 -34.85 12.48 -2.34
CA ALA A 50 -34.77 13.14 -3.64
C ALA A 50 -34.85 14.69 -3.59
N HIS A 51 -35.50 15.23 -2.55
CA HIS A 51 -35.67 16.69 -2.38
C HIS A 51 -35.12 17.14 -1.02
N PRO A 52 -33.79 17.28 -0.87
CA PRO A 52 -33.17 17.66 0.37
C PRO A 52 -33.53 19.12 0.75
N SER A 53 -33.76 19.34 2.04
CA SER A 53 -34.01 20.69 2.53
C SER A 53 -32.77 21.57 2.46
N ARG A 54 -32.98 22.90 2.51
CA ARG A 54 -31.87 23.87 2.61
C ARG A 54 -30.93 23.55 3.78
N ALA A 55 -31.49 23.14 4.93
CA ALA A 55 -30.71 22.76 6.11
C ALA A 55 -29.84 21.52 5.83
N THR A 56 -30.37 20.55 5.09
CA THR A 56 -29.63 19.35 4.65
C THR A 56 -28.48 19.70 3.73
N ALA A 57 -28.72 20.53 2.69
CA ALA A 57 -27.69 20.94 1.72
C ALA A 57 -26.54 21.69 2.40
N LEU A 58 -26.84 22.70 3.25
CA LEU A 58 -25.81 23.45 3.98
C LEU A 58 -25.14 22.62 5.05
N GLY A 59 -25.88 21.74 5.74
CA GLY A 59 -25.34 20.82 6.73
C GLY A 59 -24.37 19.80 6.12
N ALA A 60 -24.78 19.17 5.01
CA ALA A 60 -23.94 18.21 4.28
C ALA A 60 -22.65 18.84 3.75
N PHE A 61 -22.77 20.02 3.11
CA PHE A 61 -21.61 20.77 2.63
C PHE A 61 -20.67 21.16 3.79
N SER A 62 -21.23 21.66 4.90
CA SER A 62 -20.45 21.99 6.10
C SER A 62 -19.70 20.77 6.63
N LEU A 63 -20.35 19.61 6.74
CA LEU A 63 -19.71 18.38 7.19
C LEU A 63 -18.59 17.94 6.26
N ILE A 64 -18.80 17.97 4.94
CA ILE A 64 -17.79 17.60 3.95
C ILE A 64 -16.55 18.50 4.09
N ILE A 65 -16.72 19.82 4.10
CA ILE A 65 -15.60 20.78 4.18
C ILE A 65 -14.81 20.59 5.47
N TRP A 66 -15.50 20.50 6.61
CA TRP A 66 -14.80 20.33 7.89
C TRP A 66 -14.18 18.95 8.03
N THR A 67 -14.73 17.92 7.40
CA THR A 67 -14.09 16.59 7.32
C THR A 67 -12.81 16.65 6.49
N LEU A 68 -12.79 17.30 5.34
CA LEU A 68 -11.58 17.52 4.53
C LEU A 68 -10.51 18.31 5.31
N ILE A 69 -10.93 19.35 6.06
CA ILE A 69 -10.02 20.14 6.89
C ILE A 69 -9.45 19.29 8.03
N ILE A 70 -10.31 18.67 8.85
CA ILE A 70 -9.88 17.98 10.08
C ILE A 70 -9.11 16.69 9.73
N ILE A 71 -9.67 15.86 8.87
CA ILE A 71 -9.08 14.56 8.56
C ILE A 71 -7.93 14.70 7.57
N THR A 72 -8.16 15.26 6.39
CA THR A 72 -7.10 15.28 5.38
C THR A 72 -6.04 16.32 5.70
N SER A 73 -6.44 17.59 5.92
CA SER A 73 -5.45 18.66 6.12
C SER A 73 -4.75 18.59 7.46
N VAL A 74 -5.48 18.38 8.58
CA VAL A 74 -4.87 18.40 9.92
C VAL A 74 -4.31 17.02 10.28
N LYS A 75 -5.12 15.95 10.26
CA LYS A 75 -4.68 14.62 10.70
C LYS A 75 -3.60 14.04 9.78
N TYR A 76 -3.83 14.01 8.45
CA TYR A 76 -2.87 13.39 7.53
C TYR A 76 -1.76 14.35 7.11
N VAL A 77 -2.09 15.48 6.47
CA VAL A 77 -1.10 16.39 5.88
C VAL A 77 -0.26 17.12 6.92
N ALA A 78 -0.88 17.61 8.00
CA ALA A 78 -0.14 18.36 9.03
C ALA A 78 0.52 17.44 10.08
N LEU A 79 -0.12 16.35 10.53
CA LEU A 79 0.36 15.52 11.63
C LEU A 79 0.97 14.19 11.14
N ALA A 80 0.21 13.30 10.49
CA ALA A 80 0.69 11.96 10.14
C ALA A 80 1.96 12.01 9.27
N MET A 81 2.03 12.91 8.29
CA MET A 81 3.22 13.13 7.47
C MET A 81 4.46 13.66 8.21
N ARG A 82 4.39 13.91 9.51
CA ARG A 82 5.58 14.19 10.34
C ARG A 82 6.25 12.93 10.84
N VAL A 83 5.52 11.79 10.80
CA VAL A 83 6.02 10.49 11.23
C VAL A 83 6.38 9.71 9.99
N ASP A 84 7.65 9.57 9.75
CA ASP A 84 8.20 8.79 8.66
C ASP A 84 9.24 7.79 9.18
N ASN A 85 9.42 6.72 8.47
CA ASN A 85 10.50 5.77 8.67
C ASN A 85 11.51 5.95 7.54
N ASP A 86 12.50 6.81 7.77
CA ASP A 86 13.52 7.20 6.79
C ASP A 86 12.93 7.68 5.45
N GLY A 87 11.91 8.54 5.54
CA GLY A 87 11.21 9.13 4.41
C GLY A 87 9.98 8.37 3.93
N GLU A 88 9.82 7.10 4.29
CA GLU A 88 8.63 6.31 3.94
C GLU A 88 7.48 6.52 4.93
N GLY A 89 6.26 6.61 4.39
CA GLY A 89 5.03 6.76 5.18
C GLY A 89 4.11 5.55 5.07
N GLY A 90 2.87 5.73 5.54
CA GLY A 90 1.84 4.71 5.54
C GLY A 90 1.85 3.83 6.78
N ILE A 91 0.78 3.02 6.92
CA ILE A 91 0.54 2.24 8.13
C ILE A 91 1.60 1.16 8.39
N LEU A 92 2.18 0.56 7.33
CA LEU A 92 3.25 -0.44 7.48
C LEU A 92 4.57 0.20 7.93
N ALA A 93 4.92 1.37 7.41
CA ALA A 93 6.10 2.10 7.84
C ALA A 93 5.96 2.54 9.31
N LEU A 94 4.78 3.02 9.70
CA LEU A 94 4.45 3.39 11.08
C LEU A 94 4.50 2.17 12.02
N MET A 95 3.97 1.03 11.60
CA MET A 95 4.05 -0.24 12.32
C MET A 95 5.49 -0.70 12.50
N ALA A 96 6.30 -0.65 11.45
CA ALA A 96 7.71 -1.05 11.51
C ALA A 96 8.50 -0.15 12.49
N LEU A 97 8.26 1.15 12.45
CA LEU A 97 8.91 2.12 13.32
C LEU A 97 8.56 1.92 14.80
N LEU A 98 7.27 1.75 15.12
CA LEU A 98 6.77 1.69 16.51
C LEU A 98 6.79 0.26 17.07
N GLY A 99 6.42 -0.74 16.26
CA GLY A 99 6.18 -2.09 16.72
C GLY A 99 7.40 -2.98 16.70
N ILE A 100 8.26 -2.84 15.70
CA ILE A 100 9.39 -3.74 15.47
C ILE A 100 10.71 -3.08 15.89
N LYS A 101 10.97 -1.87 15.39
CA LYS A 101 12.27 -1.18 15.60
C LYS A 101 12.53 -0.81 17.07
N ARG A 102 11.49 -0.50 17.84
CA ARG A 102 11.66 -0.01 19.22
C ARG A 102 11.58 -1.05 20.32
N GLN A 103 10.71 -2.07 20.28
CA GLN A 103 10.57 -3.02 21.40
C GLN A 103 9.90 -4.37 21.08
N ASN A 104 9.75 -4.76 19.82
CA ASN A 104 9.03 -5.98 19.41
C ASN A 104 7.64 -6.12 20.09
N ARG A 105 6.76 -5.14 19.84
CA ARG A 105 5.42 -5.07 20.45
C ARG A 105 4.39 -5.76 19.55
N PRO A 106 3.97 -6.97 19.86
CA PRO A 106 3.08 -7.74 18.98
C PRO A 106 1.74 -7.07 18.74
N VAL A 107 1.19 -6.35 19.71
CA VAL A 107 -0.11 -5.65 19.56
C VAL A 107 -0.03 -4.55 18.50
N ILE A 108 1.03 -3.74 18.49
CA ILE A 108 1.23 -2.68 17.50
C ILE A 108 1.37 -3.28 16.10
N VAL A 109 2.11 -4.39 16.02
CA VAL A 109 2.28 -5.12 14.76
C VAL A 109 0.94 -5.65 14.25
N LEU A 110 0.12 -6.26 15.11
CA LEU A 110 -1.20 -6.75 14.74
C LEU A 110 -2.14 -5.63 14.27
N ILE A 111 -2.11 -4.47 14.93
CA ILE A 111 -2.88 -3.28 14.54
C ILE A 111 -2.43 -2.79 13.15
N GLY A 112 -1.13 -2.65 12.92
CA GLY A 112 -0.61 -2.20 11.64
C GLY A 112 -0.90 -3.16 10.49
N LEU A 113 -0.80 -4.48 10.73
CA LEU A 113 -1.17 -5.50 9.76
C LEU A 113 -2.66 -5.50 9.45
N ALA A 114 -3.52 -5.30 10.47
CA ALA A 114 -4.96 -5.19 10.26
C ALA A 114 -5.28 -4.00 9.34
N GLY A 115 -4.72 -2.82 9.60
CA GLY A 115 -4.91 -1.69 8.71
C GLY A 115 -4.35 -1.91 7.30
N ALA A 116 -3.15 -2.47 7.19
CA ALA A 116 -2.57 -2.80 5.89
C ALA A 116 -3.43 -3.79 5.10
N SER A 117 -4.00 -4.81 5.76
CA SER A 117 -4.86 -5.79 5.08
C SER A 117 -6.18 -5.18 4.58
N LEU A 118 -6.73 -4.19 5.28
CA LEU A 118 -7.95 -3.49 4.85
C LEU A 118 -7.72 -2.63 3.59
N ILE A 119 -6.52 -2.11 3.37
CA ILE A 119 -6.18 -1.36 2.15
C ILE A 119 -6.23 -2.24 0.89
N TYR A 120 -6.06 -3.57 0.99
CA TYR A 120 -6.31 -4.45 -0.16
C TYR A 120 -7.80 -4.49 -0.54
N GLY A 121 -8.70 -4.38 0.45
CA GLY A 121 -10.14 -4.23 0.19
C GLY A 121 -10.46 -2.93 -0.53
N ASP A 122 -9.84 -1.84 -0.09
CA ASP A 122 -9.89 -0.53 -0.73
C ASP A 122 -9.38 -0.60 -2.19
N GLY A 123 -8.21 -1.22 -2.39
CA GLY A 123 -7.61 -1.41 -3.71
C GLY A 123 -8.49 -2.17 -4.73
N ALA A 124 -9.46 -2.96 -4.27
CA ALA A 124 -10.43 -3.63 -5.13
C ALA A 124 -11.70 -2.79 -5.37
N ILE A 125 -12.17 -2.02 -4.38
CA ILE A 125 -13.43 -1.26 -4.47
C ILE A 125 -13.23 0.05 -5.24
N THR A 126 -12.15 0.78 -4.97
CA THR A 126 -11.89 2.10 -5.56
C THR A 126 -11.91 2.11 -7.09
N PRO A 127 -11.28 1.16 -7.82
CA PRO A 127 -11.39 1.13 -9.27
C PRO A 127 -12.85 0.93 -9.76
N ALA A 128 -13.61 0.09 -9.07
CA ALA A 128 -15.00 -0.19 -9.46
C ALA A 128 -15.90 1.03 -9.26
N ILE A 129 -15.89 1.65 -8.07
CA ILE A 129 -16.75 2.79 -7.77
C ILE A 129 -16.40 4.02 -8.60
N SER A 130 -15.11 4.28 -8.79
CA SER A 130 -14.64 5.46 -9.51
C SER A 130 -15.03 5.39 -11.00
N VAL A 131 -14.78 4.25 -11.66
CA VAL A 131 -15.12 4.08 -13.08
C VAL A 131 -16.64 4.06 -13.29
N LEU A 132 -17.39 3.37 -12.42
CA LEU A 132 -18.86 3.39 -12.47
C LEU A 132 -19.41 4.80 -12.34
N SER A 133 -19.00 5.56 -11.33
CA SER A 133 -19.50 6.92 -11.08
C SER A 133 -19.17 7.88 -12.22
N ALA A 134 -18.02 7.72 -12.88
CA ALA A 134 -17.69 8.52 -14.06
C ALA A 134 -18.60 8.20 -15.25
N LEU A 135 -18.89 6.92 -15.47
CA LEU A 135 -19.75 6.48 -16.58
C LEU A 135 -21.25 6.72 -16.33
N GLU A 136 -21.68 6.83 -15.07
CA GLU A 136 -23.06 7.21 -14.72
C GLU A 136 -23.46 8.58 -15.31
N GLY A 137 -22.49 9.43 -15.61
CA GLY A 137 -22.74 10.66 -16.37
C GLY A 137 -23.33 10.44 -17.77
N LEU A 138 -23.17 9.26 -18.38
CA LEU A 138 -23.76 8.91 -19.67
C LEU A 138 -25.29 8.84 -19.61
N GLU A 139 -25.88 8.51 -18.47
CA GLU A 139 -27.33 8.48 -18.28
C GLU A 139 -27.94 9.88 -18.43
N ILE A 140 -27.19 10.92 -18.01
CA ILE A 140 -27.62 12.32 -18.16
C ILE A 140 -27.48 12.78 -19.62
N VAL A 141 -26.48 12.29 -20.35
CA VAL A 141 -26.31 12.56 -21.79
C VAL A 141 -27.47 11.95 -22.57
N SER A 142 -27.84 10.72 -22.27
CA SER A 142 -28.97 10.04 -22.89
C SER A 142 -29.44 8.87 -22.00
N PRO A 143 -30.71 8.84 -21.58
CA PRO A 143 -31.26 7.77 -20.75
C PRO A 143 -31.09 6.36 -21.34
N GLY A 144 -31.05 6.25 -22.69
CA GLY A 144 -30.79 4.96 -23.36
C GLY A 144 -29.40 4.41 -23.16
N MET A 145 -28.45 5.18 -22.67
CA MET A 145 -27.06 4.74 -22.42
C MET A 145 -26.88 4.04 -21.07
N GLN A 146 -27.87 4.05 -20.20
CA GLN A 146 -27.82 3.38 -18.90
C GLN A 146 -27.42 1.90 -19.00
N SER A 147 -27.94 1.19 -19.99
CA SER A 147 -27.64 -0.24 -20.23
C SER A 147 -26.17 -0.50 -20.59
N TYR A 148 -25.44 0.50 -21.06
CA TYR A 148 -24.04 0.36 -21.47
C TYR A 148 -23.05 0.71 -20.36
N ILE A 149 -23.48 1.33 -19.25
CA ILE A 149 -22.61 1.75 -18.14
C ILE A 149 -21.82 0.55 -17.57
N LEU A 150 -22.53 -0.51 -17.17
CA LEU A 150 -21.88 -1.69 -16.59
C LEU A 150 -20.96 -2.43 -17.60
N PRO A 151 -21.36 -2.73 -18.84
CA PRO A 151 -20.47 -3.30 -19.84
C PRO A 151 -19.21 -2.47 -20.10
N LEU A 152 -19.34 -1.15 -20.25
CA LEU A 152 -18.21 -0.25 -20.46
C LEU A 152 -17.28 -0.23 -19.23
N THR A 153 -17.84 -0.22 -18.02
CA THR A 153 -17.06 -0.33 -16.77
C THR A 153 -16.23 -1.59 -16.78
N VAL A 154 -16.82 -2.74 -17.07
CA VAL A 154 -16.14 -4.04 -17.11
C VAL A 154 -15.00 -4.02 -18.14
N ILE A 155 -15.26 -3.49 -19.35
CA ILE A 155 -14.24 -3.39 -20.40
C ILE A 155 -13.07 -2.50 -19.94
N ILE A 156 -13.35 -1.33 -19.37
CA ILE A 156 -12.32 -0.40 -18.89
C ILE A 156 -11.51 -1.05 -17.76
N LEU A 157 -12.16 -1.71 -16.80
CA LEU A 157 -11.47 -2.39 -15.71
C LEU A 157 -10.60 -3.54 -16.21
N ILE A 158 -11.09 -4.39 -17.12
CA ILE A 158 -10.27 -5.45 -17.73
C ILE A 158 -9.06 -4.84 -18.45
N ALA A 159 -9.27 -3.81 -19.25
CA ALA A 159 -8.18 -3.13 -19.94
C ALA A 159 -7.15 -2.57 -18.93
N LEU A 160 -7.63 -1.88 -17.88
CA LEU A 160 -6.79 -1.30 -16.83
C LEU A 160 -5.86 -2.36 -16.21
N PHE A 161 -6.41 -3.49 -15.74
CA PHE A 161 -5.62 -4.55 -15.12
C PHE A 161 -4.75 -5.33 -16.12
N ALA A 162 -5.22 -5.52 -17.35
CA ALA A 162 -4.45 -6.20 -18.40
C ALA A 162 -3.20 -5.41 -18.81
N PHE A 163 -3.28 -4.07 -18.85
CA PHE A 163 -2.15 -3.22 -19.23
C PHE A 163 -1.17 -2.92 -18.07
N GLN A 164 -1.46 -3.32 -16.84
CA GLN A 164 -0.60 -3.09 -15.67
C GLN A 164 0.83 -3.63 -15.87
N HIS A 165 1.00 -4.76 -16.56
CA HIS A 165 2.30 -5.39 -16.77
C HIS A 165 3.26 -4.54 -17.62
N GLN A 166 2.75 -3.61 -18.45
CA GLN A 166 3.58 -2.71 -19.26
C GLN A 166 4.18 -1.57 -18.44
N GLY A 167 3.67 -1.35 -17.22
CA GLY A 167 4.11 -0.28 -16.31
C GLY A 167 3.58 1.09 -16.70
N THR A 168 3.60 1.97 -15.70
CA THR A 168 3.09 3.36 -15.84
C THR A 168 4.15 4.34 -16.34
N ALA A 169 5.42 3.89 -16.56
CA ALA A 169 6.54 4.76 -16.89
C ALA A 169 6.31 5.64 -18.13
N ARG A 170 5.68 5.07 -19.17
CA ARG A 170 5.40 5.80 -20.42
C ARG A 170 4.21 6.75 -20.32
N ILE A 171 3.21 6.38 -19.54
CA ILE A 171 1.92 7.10 -19.45
C ILE A 171 1.91 8.02 -18.24
N GLY A 172 2.70 7.73 -17.21
CA GLY A 172 2.74 8.50 -15.95
C GLY A 172 3.10 9.98 -16.11
N GLY A 173 3.87 10.33 -17.15
CA GLY A 173 4.14 11.73 -17.48
C GLY A 173 2.89 12.53 -17.90
N LEU A 174 1.82 11.84 -18.35
CA LEU A 174 0.54 12.48 -18.72
C LEU A 174 -0.41 12.59 -17.53
N PHE A 175 -0.18 11.85 -16.43
CA PHE A 175 -1.09 11.86 -15.28
C PHE A 175 -1.17 13.24 -14.62
N GLY A 176 -0.03 13.90 -14.41
CA GLY A 176 0.01 15.25 -13.85
C GLY A 176 -0.80 16.27 -14.68
N PRO A 177 -0.53 16.43 -15.98
CA PRO A 177 -1.29 17.33 -16.85
C PRO A 177 -2.79 17.04 -16.87
N ILE A 178 -3.19 15.79 -17.01
CA ILE A 178 -4.61 15.41 -17.06
C ILE A 178 -5.29 15.72 -15.72
N MET A 179 -4.66 15.37 -14.60
CA MET A 179 -5.22 15.66 -13.28
C MET A 179 -5.23 17.15 -12.96
N LEU A 180 -4.30 17.95 -13.49
CA LEU A 180 -4.38 19.40 -13.40
C LEU A 180 -5.62 19.94 -14.10
N VAL A 181 -5.89 19.47 -15.33
CA VAL A 181 -7.11 19.83 -16.07
C VAL A 181 -8.36 19.39 -15.33
N TRP A 182 -8.33 18.19 -14.73
CA TRP A 182 -9.42 17.67 -13.91
C TRP A 182 -9.70 18.57 -12.69
N PHE A 183 -8.69 18.90 -11.88
CA PHE A 183 -8.87 19.79 -10.72
C PHE A 183 -9.31 21.20 -11.14
N ALA A 184 -8.77 21.73 -12.22
CA ALA A 184 -9.22 23.01 -12.77
C ALA A 184 -10.70 22.95 -13.18
N ALA A 185 -11.14 21.87 -13.84
CA ALA A 185 -12.54 21.67 -14.19
C ALA A 185 -13.44 21.59 -12.96
N LEU A 186 -13.01 20.83 -11.91
CA LEU A 186 -13.72 20.79 -10.63
C LEU A 186 -13.90 22.19 -10.02
N GLY A 187 -12.82 22.97 -9.98
CA GLY A 187 -12.83 24.33 -9.43
C GLY A 187 -13.73 25.28 -10.22
N ILE A 188 -13.64 25.25 -11.56
CA ILE A 188 -14.43 26.12 -12.45
C ILE A 188 -15.93 25.80 -12.35
N LEU A 189 -16.28 24.51 -12.39
CA LEU A 189 -17.67 24.08 -12.22
C LEU A 189 -18.21 24.47 -10.85
N GLY A 190 -17.40 24.25 -9.80
CA GLY A 190 -17.77 24.64 -8.45
C GLY A 190 -18.01 26.15 -8.32
N LEU A 191 -17.11 26.96 -8.88
CA LEU A 191 -17.25 28.43 -8.87
C LEU A 191 -18.51 28.88 -9.60
N ARG A 192 -18.84 28.26 -10.77
CA ARG A 192 -20.08 28.51 -11.48
C ARG A 192 -21.32 28.31 -10.60
N GLY A 193 -21.41 27.17 -9.88
CA GLY A 193 -22.54 26.92 -8.98
C GLY A 193 -22.60 27.91 -7.82
N ILE A 194 -21.47 28.29 -7.23
CA ILE A 194 -21.40 29.29 -6.17
C ILE A 194 -21.90 30.67 -6.66
N VAL A 195 -21.51 31.10 -7.87
CA VAL A 195 -21.94 32.37 -8.43
C VAL A 195 -23.46 32.41 -8.66
N GLN A 196 -24.07 31.26 -9.03
CA GLN A 196 -25.53 31.14 -9.16
C GLN A 196 -26.24 31.21 -7.81
N HIS A 197 -25.69 30.56 -6.77
CA HIS A 197 -26.28 30.53 -5.42
C HIS A 197 -25.24 30.82 -4.32
N PRO A 198 -24.81 32.08 -4.15
CA PRO A 198 -23.76 32.44 -3.18
C PRO A 198 -24.11 32.13 -1.74
N SER A 199 -25.40 31.92 -1.44
CA SER A 199 -25.85 31.53 -0.08
C SER A 199 -25.29 30.19 0.40
N VAL A 200 -24.73 29.35 -0.49
CA VAL A 200 -24.04 28.10 -0.12
C VAL A 200 -22.83 28.37 0.77
N LEU A 201 -22.18 29.52 0.64
CA LEU A 201 -21.01 29.90 1.43
C LEU A 201 -21.31 30.00 2.94
N PHE A 202 -22.58 30.16 3.34
CA PHE A 202 -22.95 30.02 4.75
C PHE A 202 -22.59 28.63 5.32
N GLY A 203 -22.59 27.58 4.51
CA GLY A 203 -22.18 26.24 4.90
C GLY A 203 -20.70 26.10 5.30
N LEU A 204 -19.84 27.09 5.02
CA LEU A 204 -18.48 27.11 5.56
C LEU A 204 -18.46 27.25 7.10
N ASN A 205 -19.53 27.80 7.69
CA ASN A 205 -19.66 27.86 9.13
C ASN A 205 -19.95 26.44 9.70
N PRO A 206 -19.11 25.91 10.60
CA PRO A 206 -19.27 24.57 11.16
C PRO A 206 -20.58 24.37 11.94
N VAL A 207 -21.18 25.46 12.40
CA VAL A 207 -22.45 25.42 13.10
C VAL A 207 -23.55 24.73 12.29
N PHE A 208 -23.56 24.89 10.95
CA PHE A 208 -24.55 24.21 10.11
C PHE A 208 -24.39 22.70 10.13
N GLY A 209 -23.14 22.19 10.06
CA GLY A 209 -22.86 20.77 10.15
C GLY A 209 -23.20 20.19 11.53
N VAL A 210 -22.77 20.86 12.59
CA VAL A 210 -23.06 20.44 13.98
C VAL A 210 -24.57 20.46 14.24
N ARG A 211 -25.27 21.53 13.87
CA ARG A 211 -26.71 21.63 14.01
C ARG A 211 -27.44 20.52 13.24
N TYR A 212 -27.01 20.23 12.03
CA TYR A 212 -27.56 19.14 11.23
C TYR A 212 -27.42 17.80 11.93
N LEU A 213 -26.23 17.47 12.47
CA LEU A 213 -26.00 16.22 13.22
C LEU A 213 -26.86 16.13 14.48
N LEU A 214 -27.00 17.22 15.23
CA LEU A 214 -27.77 17.23 16.47
C LEU A 214 -29.29 17.17 16.25
N SER A 215 -29.81 17.76 15.18
CA SER A 215 -31.25 17.83 14.89
C SER A 215 -31.77 16.71 13.97
N GLY A 216 -30.90 16.06 13.20
CA GLY A 216 -31.30 15.13 12.14
C GLY A 216 -31.45 13.67 12.58
N GLY A 217 -31.20 13.34 13.86
CA GLY A 217 -31.39 12.01 14.43
C GLY A 217 -30.66 10.91 13.66
N HIS A 218 -31.31 9.77 13.43
CA HIS A 218 -30.74 8.59 12.76
C HIS A 218 -30.28 8.91 11.32
N THR A 219 -31.04 9.72 10.57
CA THR A 219 -30.70 10.08 9.19
C THR A 219 -29.41 10.89 9.14
N ALA A 220 -29.24 11.88 10.03
CA ALA A 220 -28.01 12.67 10.09
C ALA A 220 -26.79 11.82 10.46
N PHE A 221 -26.97 10.82 11.33
CA PHE A 221 -25.91 9.86 11.65
C PHE A 221 -25.56 8.97 10.44
N ALA A 222 -26.55 8.51 9.69
CA ALA A 222 -26.30 7.75 8.45
C ALA A 222 -25.59 8.59 7.37
N VAL A 223 -25.93 9.90 7.29
CA VAL A 223 -25.24 10.87 6.42
C VAL A 223 -23.76 11.00 6.76
N LEU A 224 -23.38 10.89 8.02
CA LEU A 224 -21.97 10.93 8.42
C LEU A 224 -21.16 9.83 7.73
N GLY A 225 -21.74 8.62 7.58
CA GLY A 225 -21.13 7.53 6.83
C GLY A 225 -21.03 7.77 5.31
N ALA A 226 -21.86 8.67 4.75
CA ALA A 226 -21.74 9.08 3.35
C ALA A 226 -20.74 10.24 3.19
N VAL A 227 -20.74 11.22 4.11
CA VAL A 227 -19.76 12.31 4.16
C VAL A 227 -18.34 11.78 4.22
N PHE A 228 -18.12 10.68 4.94
CA PHE A 228 -16.82 10.01 5.03
C PHE A 228 -16.17 9.75 3.65
N LEU A 229 -16.98 9.50 2.61
CA LEU A 229 -16.47 9.22 1.26
C LEU A 229 -15.66 10.37 0.66
N CYS A 230 -15.82 11.62 1.14
CA CYS A 230 -15.05 12.75 0.65
C CYS A 230 -13.55 12.71 1.05
N VAL A 231 -13.18 11.90 2.04
CA VAL A 231 -11.80 11.75 2.53
C VAL A 231 -11.16 10.41 2.16
N THR A 232 -11.82 9.61 1.34
CA THR A 232 -11.20 8.41 0.76
C THR A 232 -9.96 8.80 -0.03
N GLY A 233 -8.91 7.99 0.04
CA GLY A 233 -7.60 8.33 -0.53
C GLY A 233 -6.70 9.20 0.37
N ALA A 234 -7.18 9.69 1.53
CA ALA A 234 -6.34 10.44 2.46
C ALA A 234 -5.18 9.59 3.02
N GLU A 235 -5.35 8.28 3.16
CA GLU A 235 -4.28 7.37 3.58
C GLU A 235 -3.21 7.18 2.49
N ALA A 236 -3.61 7.24 1.21
CA ALA A 236 -2.69 7.19 0.09
C ALA A 236 -1.71 8.36 0.10
N LEU A 237 -2.15 9.58 0.50
CA LEU A 237 -1.25 10.73 0.68
C LEU A 237 -0.10 10.42 1.63
N TYR A 238 -0.39 9.71 2.72
CA TYR A 238 0.62 9.34 3.72
C TYR A 238 1.49 8.18 3.23
N ALA A 239 0.91 7.20 2.54
CA ALA A 239 1.64 6.06 2.00
C ALA A 239 2.64 6.46 0.89
N ASP A 240 2.24 7.38 0.00
CA ASP A 240 3.05 7.81 -1.14
C ASP A 240 4.10 8.87 -0.79
N MET A 241 4.22 9.24 0.49
CA MET A 241 5.19 10.22 0.95
C MET A 241 6.63 9.83 0.61
N GLY A 242 6.95 8.52 0.58
CA GLY A 242 8.27 8.01 0.21
C GLY A 242 8.65 8.29 -1.25
N HIS A 243 7.67 8.42 -2.13
CA HIS A 243 7.91 8.64 -3.56
C HIS A 243 8.09 10.11 -3.93
N PHE A 244 7.34 11.01 -3.30
CA PHE A 244 7.29 12.43 -3.67
C PHE A 244 7.86 13.37 -2.61
N GLY A 245 8.01 12.89 -1.38
CA GLY A 245 8.37 13.71 -0.23
C GLY A 245 7.17 14.48 0.34
N ARG A 246 7.27 14.84 1.62
CA ARG A 246 6.19 15.52 2.35
C ARG A 246 5.84 16.92 1.83
N TRP A 247 6.84 17.70 1.40
CA TRP A 247 6.63 19.09 0.98
C TRP A 247 5.89 19.22 -0.35
N PRO A 248 6.25 18.49 -1.42
CA PRO A 248 5.50 18.49 -2.67
C PRO A 248 4.02 18.13 -2.48
N ILE A 249 3.73 17.10 -1.68
CA ILE A 249 2.35 16.69 -1.37
C ILE A 249 1.60 17.80 -0.64
N ARG A 250 2.20 18.42 0.39
CA ARG A 250 1.60 19.54 1.13
C ARG A 250 1.28 20.74 0.24
N VAL A 251 2.20 21.09 -0.64
CA VAL A 251 2.03 22.22 -1.57
C VAL A 251 0.89 21.93 -2.54
N ALA A 252 0.89 20.75 -3.19
CA ALA A 252 -0.17 20.37 -4.13
C ALA A 252 -1.55 20.32 -3.44
N TRP A 253 -1.62 19.74 -2.25
CA TRP A 253 -2.85 19.71 -1.44
C TRP A 253 -3.39 21.10 -1.14
N SER A 254 -2.54 21.94 -0.51
CA SER A 254 -3.00 23.22 0.04
C SER A 254 -3.29 24.28 -1.02
N LEU A 255 -2.54 24.29 -2.14
CA LEU A 255 -2.68 25.34 -3.16
C LEU A 255 -3.64 24.97 -4.29
N LEU A 256 -3.82 23.68 -4.58
CA LEU A 256 -4.64 23.28 -5.74
C LEU A 256 -5.76 22.33 -5.34
N VAL A 257 -5.43 21.15 -4.76
CA VAL A 257 -6.40 20.06 -4.63
C VAL A 257 -7.51 20.43 -3.66
N MET A 258 -7.17 20.83 -2.42
CA MET A 258 -8.16 21.21 -1.40
C MET A 258 -9.05 22.38 -1.85
N PRO A 259 -8.53 23.50 -2.40
CA PRO A 259 -9.37 24.57 -2.93
C PRO A 259 -10.33 24.12 -4.05
N CYS A 260 -9.85 23.31 -5.00
CA CYS A 260 -10.69 22.82 -6.09
C CYS A 260 -11.80 21.88 -5.61
N LEU A 261 -11.50 20.98 -4.65
CA LEU A 261 -12.48 20.11 -4.02
C LEU A 261 -13.52 20.92 -3.25
N ALA A 262 -13.08 21.90 -2.45
CA ALA A 262 -13.97 22.76 -1.68
C ALA A 262 -14.94 23.54 -2.57
N LEU A 263 -14.42 24.13 -3.65
CA LEU A 263 -15.24 24.82 -4.65
C LEU A 263 -16.25 23.87 -5.29
N ASN A 264 -15.81 22.67 -5.68
CA ASN A 264 -16.69 21.70 -6.33
C ASN A 264 -17.83 21.25 -5.44
N TYR A 265 -17.54 20.85 -4.17
CA TYR A 265 -18.59 20.48 -3.22
C TYR A 265 -19.53 21.63 -2.89
N ALA A 266 -19.00 22.87 -2.81
CA ALA A 266 -19.85 24.06 -2.67
C ALA A 266 -20.77 24.25 -3.89
N GLY A 267 -20.24 24.12 -5.12
CA GLY A 267 -21.03 24.22 -6.33
C GLY A 267 -22.13 23.16 -6.42
N GLN A 268 -21.81 21.90 -6.09
CA GLN A 268 -22.81 20.83 -6.04
C GLN A 268 -23.91 21.14 -4.99
N ALA A 269 -23.53 21.59 -3.79
CA ALA A 269 -24.49 21.98 -2.76
C ALA A 269 -25.32 23.20 -3.20
N ALA A 270 -24.76 24.12 -3.99
CA ALA A 270 -25.45 25.28 -4.50
C ALA A 270 -26.63 24.92 -5.39
N ILE A 271 -26.44 24.00 -6.35
CA ILE A 271 -27.56 23.56 -7.22
C ILE A 271 -28.61 22.74 -6.46
N VAL A 272 -28.24 22.07 -5.36
CA VAL A 272 -29.20 21.45 -4.46
C VAL A 272 -30.07 22.52 -3.76
N LEU A 273 -29.50 23.67 -3.39
CA LEU A 273 -30.25 24.80 -2.85
C LEU A 273 -31.25 25.41 -3.84
N GLU A 274 -30.99 25.29 -5.14
CA GLU A 274 -31.92 25.70 -6.23
C GLU A 274 -33.14 24.78 -6.32
N GLY A 275 -33.09 23.60 -5.68
CA GLY A 275 -34.18 22.63 -5.73
C GLY A 275 -33.97 21.55 -6.80
N THR A 276 -32.75 21.41 -7.34
CA THR A 276 -32.43 20.31 -8.26
C THR A 276 -32.66 18.97 -7.59
N SER A 277 -33.44 18.08 -8.24
CA SER A 277 -33.68 16.74 -7.74
C SER A 277 -32.38 15.91 -7.67
N ALA A 278 -32.23 15.15 -6.60
CA ALA A 278 -31.11 14.24 -6.39
C ALA A 278 -31.27 12.87 -7.09
N GLU A 279 -32.30 12.69 -7.95
CA GLU A 279 -32.55 11.44 -8.68
C GLU A 279 -31.46 11.08 -9.69
N SER A 280 -30.68 12.05 -10.15
CA SER A 280 -29.56 11.86 -11.07
C SER A 280 -28.27 12.42 -10.47
N ASN A 281 -27.12 11.95 -10.95
CA ASN A 281 -25.82 12.33 -10.40
C ASN A 281 -25.60 13.85 -10.40
N ILE A 282 -25.58 14.44 -9.20
CA ILE A 282 -25.53 15.88 -8.96
C ILE A 282 -24.25 16.52 -9.51
N PHE A 283 -23.14 15.79 -9.56
CA PHE A 283 -21.87 16.29 -10.11
C PHE A 283 -22.04 16.67 -11.58
N PHE A 284 -22.64 15.80 -12.39
CA PHE A 284 -22.82 16.05 -13.81
C PHE A 284 -23.93 17.09 -14.09
N ARG A 285 -24.88 17.25 -13.18
CA ARG A 285 -25.88 18.34 -13.23
C ARG A 285 -25.26 19.74 -13.08
N LEU A 286 -24.11 19.83 -12.41
CA LEU A 286 -23.36 21.08 -12.31
C LEU A 286 -22.71 21.49 -13.66
N CYS A 287 -22.54 20.53 -14.57
CA CYS A 287 -21.91 20.75 -15.87
C CYS A 287 -22.90 21.36 -16.87
N PRO A 288 -22.51 22.35 -17.67
CA PRO A 288 -23.32 22.81 -18.80
C PRO A 288 -23.55 21.69 -19.83
N ASP A 289 -24.75 21.63 -20.44
CA ASP A 289 -25.12 20.55 -21.36
C ASP A 289 -24.13 20.38 -22.53
N GLY A 290 -23.60 21.46 -23.09
CA GLY A 290 -22.61 21.42 -24.18
C GLY A 290 -21.24 20.84 -23.78
N LEU A 291 -20.93 20.78 -22.48
CA LEU A 291 -19.67 20.25 -21.96
C LEU A 291 -19.82 18.87 -21.26
N LEU A 292 -21.03 18.33 -21.24
CA LEU A 292 -21.31 17.10 -20.50
C LEU A 292 -20.52 15.90 -21.03
N VAL A 293 -20.50 15.68 -22.35
CA VAL A 293 -19.74 14.57 -22.96
C VAL A 293 -18.23 14.72 -22.74
N PRO A 294 -17.60 15.89 -23.02
CA PRO A 294 -16.21 16.11 -22.65
C PRO A 294 -15.92 15.88 -21.16
N MET A 295 -16.85 16.25 -20.27
CA MET A 295 -16.69 16.06 -18.82
C MET A 295 -16.74 14.57 -18.43
N VAL A 296 -17.65 13.78 -19.00
CA VAL A 296 -17.70 12.32 -18.79
C VAL A 296 -16.41 11.66 -19.25
N ILE A 297 -15.88 12.06 -20.40
CA ILE A 297 -14.59 11.54 -20.90
C ILE A 297 -13.45 11.91 -19.94
N LEU A 298 -13.37 13.18 -19.53
CA LEU A 298 -12.34 13.65 -18.61
C LEU A 298 -12.44 12.94 -17.25
N ALA A 299 -13.66 12.79 -16.70
CA ALA A 299 -13.91 12.06 -15.46
C ALA A 299 -13.49 10.59 -15.59
N THR A 300 -13.82 9.93 -16.71
CA THR A 300 -13.41 8.53 -16.95
C THR A 300 -11.89 8.39 -17.00
N VAL A 301 -11.18 9.29 -17.68
CA VAL A 301 -9.72 9.27 -17.73
C VAL A 301 -9.13 9.56 -16.34
N ALA A 302 -9.68 10.51 -15.59
CA ALA A 302 -9.25 10.81 -14.21
C ALA A 302 -9.45 9.59 -13.29
N THR A 303 -10.58 8.88 -13.40
CA THR A 303 -10.85 7.67 -12.60
C THR A 303 -9.97 6.49 -12.99
N VAL A 304 -9.58 6.35 -14.26
CA VAL A 304 -8.57 5.37 -14.69
C VAL A 304 -7.21 5.68 -14.06
N ILE A 305 -6.80 6.96 -14.01
CA ILE A 305 -5.56 7.39 -13.37
C ILE A 305 -5.61 7.11 -11.86
N ALA A 306 -6.72 7.44 -11.19
CA ALA A 306 -6.94 7.17 -9.77
C ALA A 306 -6.86 5.66 -9.46
N SER A 307 -7.52 4.85 -10.26
CA SER A 307 -7.50 3.38 -10.15
C SER A 307 -6.09 2.82 -10.33
N GLN A 308 -5.34 3.35 -11.29
CA GLN A 308 -3.95 2.99 -11.54
C GLN A 308 -3.07 3.26 -10.31
N ALA A 309 -3.24 4.40 -9.66
CA ALA A 309 -2.49 4.79 -8.49
C ALA A 309 -2.74 3.83 -7.30
N ILE A 310 -3.99 3.51 -6.99
CA ILE A 310 -4.36 2.58 -5.92
C ILE A 310 -3.83 1.16 -6.17
N ILE A 311 -3.93 0.66 -7.40
CA ILE A 311 -3.40 -0.67 -7.75
C ILE A 311 -1.88 -0.71 -7.56
N THR A 312 -1.15 0.31 -8.01
CA THR A 312 0.32 0.38 -7.83
C THR A 312 0.71 0.57 -6.36
N GLY A 313 -0.07 1.33 -5.59
CA GLY A 313 0.06 1.45 -4.14
C GLY A 313 -0.07 0.10 -3.44
N THR A 314 -1.04 -0.72 -3.84
CA THR A 314 -1.22 -2.09 -3.32
C THR A 314 -0.02 -3.00 -3.65
N PHE A 315 0.59 -2.87 -4.83
CA PHE A 315 1.83 -3.60 -5.15
C PHE A 315 2.99 -3.16 -4.26
N SER A 316 3.14 -1.86 -4.01
CA SER A 316 4.19 -1.33 -3.13
C SER A 316 4.03 -1.85 -1.70
N MET A 317 2.80 -1.86 -1.16
CA MET A 317 2.49 -2.44 0.14
C MET A 317 2.77 -3.96 0.18
N THR A 318 2.44 -4.68 -0.90
CA THR A 318 2.74 -6.11 -1.00
C THR A 318 4.25 -6.36 -0.91
N ARG A 319 5.07 -5.55 -1.60
CA ARG A 319 6.53 -5.62 -1.51
C ARG A 319 7.01 -5.38 -0.10
N GLN A 320 6.53 -4.33 0.57
CA GLN A 320 6.88 -4.04 1.96
C GLN A 320 6.51 -5.20 2.89
N ALA A 321 5.30 -5.77 2.75
CA ALA A 321 4.86 -6.91 3.57
C ALA A 321 5.71 -8.17 3.34
N ILE A 322 6.13 -8.45 2.09
CA ILE A 322 7.05 -9.55 1.78
C ILE A 322 8.40 -9.34 2.45
N GLN A 323 8.95 -8.14 2.35
CA GLN A 323 10.27 -7.83 2.87
C GLN A 323 10.31 -7.79 4.39
N LEU A 324 9.21 -7.37 5.03
CA LEU A 324 9.02 -7.46 6.48
C LEU A 324 8.71 -8.90 6.95
N GLY A 325 8.61 -9.88 6.05
CA GLY A 325 8.39 -11.29 6.39
C GLY A 325 6.95 -11.67 6.70
N TRP A 326 5.96 -10.83 6.34
CA TRP A 326 4.54 -11.06 6.59
C TRP A 326 3.80 -11.71 5.42
N LEU A 327 4.37 -11.72 4.23
CA LEU A 327 3.86 -12.44 3.06
C LEU A 327 4.93 -13.34 2.45
N PRO A 328 4.53 -14.40 1.73
CA PRO A 328 5.45 -15.21 0.96
C PRO A 328 6.14 -14.36 -0.11
N ARG A 329 7.31 -14.80 -0.55
CA ARG A 329 7.99 -14.19 -1.70
C ARG A 329 7.14 -14.40 -2.95
N LEU A 330 6.49 -13.34 -3.40
CA LEU A 330 5.78 -13.32 -4.68
C LEU A 330 6.73 -12.85 -5.79
N ARG A 331 6.44 -13.25 -7.01
CA ARG A 331 7.14 -12.71 -8.17
C ARG A 331 6.88 -11.23 -8.29
N ILE A 332 7.95 -10.42 -8.31
CA ILE A 332 7.90 -8.97 -8.47
C ILE A 332 8.68 -8.61 -9.73
N THR A 333 7.99 -7.99 -10.69
CA THR A 333 8.61 -7.52 -11.93
C THR A 333 8.77 -6.01 -11.87
N GLN A 334 9.95 -5.49 -12.16
CA GLN A 334 10.14 -4.05 -12.36
C GLN A 334 9.64 -3.65 -13.74
N THR A 335 8.84 -2.60 -13.79
CA THR A 335 8.26 -2.08 -15.02
C THR A 335 8.97 -0.84 -15.56
N SER A 336 9.96 -0.30 -14.81
CA SER A 336 10.78 0.84 -15.24
C SER A 336 12.24 0.66 -14.85
N ALA A 337 13.15 0.94 -15.78
CA ALA A 337 14.59 0.96 -15.53
C ALA A 337 15.06 2.26 -14.83
N MET A 338 14.30 3.35 -14.93
CA MET A 338 14.65 4.67 -14.38
C MET A 338 13.92 5.03 -13.08
N GLY A 339 12.85 4.32 -12.71
CA GLY A 339 12.00 4.63 -11.55
C GLY A 339 12.14 3.59 -10.46
N TYR A 340 12.78 3.93 -9.36
CA TYR A 340 12.64 3.16 -8.12
C TYR A 340 11.16 3.22 -7.70
N GLY A 341 10.51 2.05 -7.60
CA GLY A 341 9.13 1.97 -7.10
C GLY A 341 8.07 1.51 -8.09
N GLN A 342 8.32 1.54 -9.39
CA GLN A 342 7.37 1.02 -10.37
C GLN A 342 7.49 -0.50 -10.48
N ILE A 343 6.63 -1.18 -9.74
CA ILE A 343 6.63 -2.64 -9.63
C ILE A 343 5.28 -3.20 -10.07
N TYR A 344 5.31 -4.44 -10.56
CA TYR A 344 4.15 -5.23 -10.92
C TYR A 344 4.20 -6.57 -10.18
N VAL A 345 3.10 -6.93 -9.51
CA VAL A 345 2.96 -8.18 -8.78
C VAL A 345 1.81 -8.97 -9.42
N PRO A 346 2.10 -9.92 -10.33
CA PRO A 346 1.08 -10.62 -11.13
C PRO A 346 -0.04 -11.26 -10.29
N ALA A 347 0.32 -11.96 -9.21
CA ALA A 347 -0.65 -12.64 -8.36
C ALA A 347 -1.65 -11.65 -7.73
N VAL A 348 -1.16 -10.52 -7.21
CA VAL A 348 -2.02 -9.48 -6.61
C VAL A 348 -2.86 -8.80 -7.68
N ASN A 349 -2.28 -8.50 -8.84
CA ASN A 349 -3.00 -7.88 -9.95
C ASN A 349 -4.24 -8.69 -10.39
N TRP A 350 -4.06 -9.98 -10.63
CA TRP A 350 -5.15 -10.84 -11.10
C TRP A 350 -6.19 -11.10 -10.00
N LEU A 351 -5.77 -11.19 -8.74
CA LEU A 351 -6.70 -11.30 -7.60
C LEU A 351 -7.52 -10.03 -7.42
N LEU A 352 -6.87 -8.85 -7.49
CA LEU A 352 -7.58 -7.57 -7.43
C LEU A 352 -8.53 -7.41 -8.62
N MET A 353 -8.10 -7.77 -9.84
CA MET A 353 -8.98 -7.73 -11.01
C MET A 353 -10.24 -8.57 -10.80
N ALA A 354 -10.08 -9.83 -10.36
CA ALA A 354 -11.21 -10.70 -10.11
C ALA A 354 -12.14 -10.12 -9.04
N ALA A 355 -11.59 -9.60 -7.94
CA ALA A 355 -12.37 -8.97 -6.88
C ALA A 355 -13.09 -7.71 -7.38
N THR A 356 -12.40 -6.83 -8.10
CA THR A 356 -12.96 -5.57 -8.64
C THR A 356 -14.11 -5.86 -9.62
N LEU A 357 -13.93 -6.83 -10.52
CA LEU A 357 -14.97 -7.21 -11.49
C LEU A 357 -16.17 -7.84 -10.80
N LEU A 358 -15.94 -8.72 -9.81
CA LEU A 358 -17.02 -9.30 -9.00
C LEU A 358 -17.80 -8.21 -8.26
N LEU A 359 -17.11 -7.22 -7.69
CA LEU A 359 -17.76 -6.09 -7.03
C LEU A 359 -18.59 -5.27 -8.02
N ALA A 360 -18.02 -4.87 -9.17
CA ALA A 360 -18.73 -4.08 -10.18
C ALA A 360 -19.99 -4.79 -10.69
N VAL A 361 -19.90 -6.11 -10.98
CA VAL A 361 -21.02 -6.88 -11.52
C VAL A 361 -22.12 -7.15 -10.47
N ASN A 362 -21.75 -7.36 -9.19
CA ASN A 362 -22.74 -7.63 -8.15
C ASN A 362 -23.43 -6.35 -7.67
N PHE A 363 -22.71 -5.27 -7.49
CA PHE A 363 -23.26 -4.01 -6.97
C PHE A 363 -23.88 -3.13 -8.06
N LYS A 364 -23.38 -3.18 -9.31
CA LYS A 364 -23.89 -2.53 -10.53
C LYS A 364 -23.93 -1.01 -10.55
N THR A 365 -23.98 -0.33 -9.41
CA THR A 365 -24.05 1.12 -9.28
C THR A 365 -22.99 1.64 -8.31
N SER A 366 -22.56 2.89 -8.52
CA SER A 366 -21.60 3.55 -7.62
C SER A 366 -22.20 3.74 -6.21
N GLU A 367 -23.51 3.96 -6.10
CA GLU A 367 -24.23 4.11 -4.84
C GLU A 367 -24.12 2.84 -3.98
N SER A 368 -24.40 1.67 -4.58
CA SER A 368 -24.32 0.38 -3.88
C SER A 368 -22.88 0.09 -3.43
N LEU A 369 -21.88 0.40 -4.26
CA LEU A 369 -20.47 0.28 -3.91
C LEU A 369 -20.06 1.26 -2.80
N ALA A 370 -20.61 2.47 -2.79
CA ALA A 370 -20.35 3.47 -1.76
C ALA A 370 -20.81 2.99 -0.37
N ALA A 371 -21.88 2.18 -0.32
CA ALA A 371 -22.32 1.56 0.93
C ALA A 371 -21.29 0.54 1.47
N ALA A 372 -20.67 -0.22 0.57
CA ALA A 372 -19.63 -1.19 0.92
C ALA A 372 -18.30 -0.52 1.31
N TYR A 373 -17.96 0.59 0.69
CA TYR A 373 -16.63 1.20 0.73
C TYR A 373 -16.22 1.75 2.10
N GLY A 374 -17.10 2.46 2.77
CA GLY A 374 -16.77 3.28 3.94
C GLY A 374 -16.22 2.52 5.15
N ILE A 375 -16.58 1.24 5.35
CA ILE A 375 -16.24 0.50 6.58
C ILE A 375 -14.74 0.21 6.68
N ALA A 376 -14.14 -0.33 5.63
CA ALA A 376 -12.72 -0.71 5.66
C ALA A 376 -11.83 0.52 5.87
N VAL A 377 -12.08 1.58 5.11
CA VAL A 377 -11.26 2.81 5.16
C VAL A 377 -11.44 3.53 6.51
N SER A 378 -12.67 3.63 7.06
CA SER A 378 -12.89 4.26 8.37
C SER A 378 -12.25 3.46 9.51
N LEU A 379 -12.23 2.12 9.43
CA LEU A 379 -11.51 1.28 10.37
C LEU A 379 -9.99 1.49 10.26
N THR A 380 -9.44 1.52 9.05
CA THR A 380 -8.01 1.81 8.84
C THR A 380 -7.64 3.17 9.42
N MET A 381 -8.47 4.19 9.21
CA MET A 381 -8.26 5.53 9.79
C MET A 381 -8.23 5.53 11.32
N LEU A 382 -9.12 4.76 11.96
CA LEU A 382 -9.14 4.59 13.41
C LEU A 382 -7.86 3.88 13.90
N LEU A 383 -7.42 2.83 13.20
CA LEU A 383 -6.17 2.13 13.54
C LEU A 383 -4.95 3.05 13.36
N THR A 384 -4.92 3.86 12.31
CA THR A 384 -3.89 4.88 12.11
C THR A 384 -3.87 5.92 13.23
N THR A 385 -5.05 6.34 13.73
CA THR A 385 -5.14 7.25 14.89
C THR A 385 -4.56 6.64 16.16
N LEU A 386 -4.81 5.35 16.42
CA LEU A 386 -4.19 4.64 17.55
C LEU A 386 -2.66 4.59 17.44
N LEU A 387 -2.14 4.27 16.25
CA LEU A 387 -0.70 4.27 16.02
C LEU A 387 -0.11 5.69 16.12
N LEU A 388 -0.82 6.71 15.64
CA LEU A 388 -0.40 8.10 15.72
C LEU A 388 -0.33 8.59 17.18
N PHE A 389 -1.27 8.16 18.05
CA PHE A 389 -1.19 8.42 19.49
C PHE A 389 0.11 7.89 20.09
N ILE A 390 0.50 6.65 19.73
CA ILE A 390 1.76 6.06 20.20
C ILE A 390 2.96 6.85 19.64
N ALA A 391 2.90 7.28 18.38
CA ALA A 391 3.94 8.11 17.78
C ALA A 391 4.09 9.48 18.47
N MET A 392 2.98 10.13 18.83
CA MET A 392 2.99 11.38 19.61
C MET A 392 3.71 11.20 20.96
N ARG A 393 3.46 10.08 21.63
CA ARG A 393 4.08 9.76 22.92
C ARG A 393 5.55 9.40 22.80
N GLU A 394 5.92 8.59 21.85
CA GLU A 394 7.23 7.94 21.82
C GLU A 394 8.22 8.63 20.88
N ILE A 395 7.74 9.21 19.78
CA ILE A 395 8.60 9.88 18.78
C ILE A 395 8.68 11.38 19.12
N TRP A 396 7.52 12.03 19.25
CA TRP A 396 7.48 13.48 19.52
C TRP A 396 7.61 13.81 20.99
N GLN A 397 7.52 12.82 21.89
CA GLN A 397 7.62 12.99 23.35
C GLN A 397 6.63 14.02 23.91
N TRP A 398 5.46 14.12 23.27
CA TRP A 398 4.41 14.99 23.75
C TRP A 398 3.91 14.54 25.12
N ASP A 399 3.47 15.47 25.93
CA ASP A 399 2.79 15.18 27.18
C ASP A 399 1.56 14.28 26.99
N LEU A 400 1.24 13.46 27.99
CA LEU A 400 0.11 12.51 27.91
C LEU A 400 -1.20 13.21 27.61
N TRP A 401 -1.47 14.32 28.29
CA TRP A 401 -2.72 15.05 28.13
C TRP A 401 -2.85 15.70 26.76
N ALA A 402 -1.78 16.27 26.24
CA ALA A 402 -1.75 16.82 24.89
C ALA A 402 -1.97 15.72 23.82
N SER A 403 -1.31 14.58 24.00
CA SER A 403 -1.47 13.43 23.08
C SER A 403 -2.88 12.85 23.15
N LEU A 404 -3.46 12.71 24.37
CA LEU A 404 -4.83 12.25 24.55
C LEU A 404 -5.84 13.23 23.97
N LEU A 405 -5.64 14.55 24.16
CA LEU A 405 -6.54 15.55 23.59
C LEU A 405 -6.58 15.46 22.07
N VAL A 406 -5.40 15.50 21.42
CA VAL A 406 -5.32 15.51 19.95
C VAL A 406 -5.77 14.18 19.36
N ALA A 407 -5.22 13.06 19.83
CA ALA A 407 -5.61 11.74 19.34
C ALA A 407 -7.05 11.38 19.74
N GLY A 408 -7.52 11.83 20.90
CA GLY A 408 -8.89 11.62 21.34
C GLY A 408 -9.92 12.31 20.46
N VAL A 409 -9.65 13.55 20.03
CA VAL A 409 -10.52 14.26 19.07
C VAL A 409 -10.60 13.48 17.76
N PHE A 410 -9.47 13.04 17.20
CA PHE A 410 -9.49 12.24 15.97
C PHE A 410 -10.16 10.88 16.19
N ALA A 411 -9.90 10.21 17.31
CA ALA A 411 -10.52 8.92 17.63
C ALA A 411 -12.05 9.01 17.73
N VAL A 412 -12.59 10.09 18.33
CA VAL A 412 -14.04 10.32 18.39
C VAL A 412 -14.62 10.53 17.00
N ILE A 413 -13.96 11.31 16.15
CA ILE A 413 -14.41 11.57 14.77
C ILE A 413 -14.35 10.28 13.95
N ASP A 414 -13.21 9.55 13.98
CA ASP A 414 -13.04 8.29 13.25
C ASP A 414 -14.00 7.20 13.74
N ALA A 415 -14.24 7.12 15.07
CA ALA A 415 -15.21 6.21 15.64
C ALA A 415 -16.65 6.56 15.22
N GLY A 416 -16.95 7.85 15.11
CA GLY A 416 -18.21 8.34 14.56
C GLY A 416 -18.42 7.88 13.12
N PHE A 417 -17.42 8.07 12.26
CA PHE A 417 -17.45 7.59 10.87
C PHE A 417 -17.56 6.07 10.78
N PHE A 418 -16.74 5.35 11.56
CA PHE A 418 -16.79 3.89 11.58
C PHE A 418 -18.15 3.38 12.03
N SER A 419 -18.70 3.92 13.13
CA SER A 419 -20.01 3.54 13.65
C SER A 419 -21.14 3.84 12.66
N ALA A 420 -21.08 4.98 11.96
CA ALA A 420 -22.05 5.33 10.93
C ALA A 420 -21.96 4.38 9.70
N ASN A 421 -20.75 3.98 9.31
CA ASN A 421 -20.56 3.01 8.24
C ASN A 421 -20.97 1.57 8.65
N MET A 422 -20.90 1.22 9.95
CA MET A 422 -21.39 -0.07 10.46
C MET A 422 -22.88 -0.29 10.19
N LEU A 423 -23.69 0.76 10.05
CA LEU A 423 -25.08 0.65 9.63
C LEU A 423 -25.25 0.06 8.21
N LYS A 424 -24.18 0.11 7.40
CA LYS A 424 -24.17 -0.38 6.01
C LYS A 424 -23.59 -1.78 5.86
N VAL A 425 -23.31 -2.50 6.96
CA VAL A 425 -22.74 -3.87 6.91
C VAL A 425 -23.61 -4.79 6.09
N GLU A 426 -24.93 -4.81 6.33
CA GLU A 426 -25.88 -5.66 5.60
C GLU A 426 -26.01 -5.26 4.12
N ALA A 427 -25.82 -3.98 3.79
CA ALA A 427 -25.88 -3.46 2.43
C ALA A 427 -24.60 -3.74 1.61
N GLY A 428 -23.68 -4.57 2.12
CA GLY A 428 -22.44 -4.96 1.42
C GLY A 428 -21.14 -4.55 2.11
N GLY A 429 -21.20 -3.78 3.20
CA GLY A 429 -20.02 -3.33 3.95
C GLY A 429 -19.21 -4.47 4.60
N TRP A 430 -19.77 -5.68 4.72
CA TRP A 430 -19.05 -6.86 5.17
C TRP A 430 -17.99 -7.34 4.15
N VAL A 431 -18.16 -7.04 2.85
CA VAL A 431 -17.28 -7.56 1.77
C VAL A 431 -15.83 -7.11 1.96
N PRO A 432 -15.51 -5.81 2.09
CA PRO A 432 -14.13 -5.38 2.30
C PRO A 432 -13.54 -5.87 3.63
N LEU A 433 -14.36 -6.07 4.67
CA LEU A 433 -13.89 -6.65 5.93
C LEU A 433 -13.48 -8.12 5.75
N VAL A 434 -14.27 -8.91 4.99
CA VAL A 434 -13.89 -10.29 4.67
C VAL A 434 -12.64 -10.33 3.81
N MET A 435 -12.53 -9.48 2.79
CA MET A 435 -11.33 -9.39 1.95
C MET A 435 -10.09 -9.05 2.78
N GLY A 436 -10.16 -8.00 3.60
CA GLY A 436 -9.10 -7.63 4.54
C GLY A 436 -8.80 -8.76 5.54
N GLY A 437 -9.84 -9.42 6.08
CA GLY A 437 -9.71 -10.55 6.98
C GLY A 437 -9.00 -11.75 6.36
N VAL A 438 -9.24 -12.06 5.09
CA VAL A 438 -8.54 -13.13 4.36
C VAL A 438 -7.06 -12.78 4.19
N VAL A 439 -6.73 -11.55 3.79
CA VAL A 439 -5.34 -11.09 3.65
C VAL A 439 -4.64 -11.10 5.01
N TYR A 440 -5.30 -10.60 6.06
CA TYR A 440 -4.80 -10.61 7.43
C TYR A 440 -4.51 -12.02 7.93
N ALA A 441 -5.45 -12.95 7.72
CA ALA A 441 -5.28 -14.35 8.07
C ALA A 441 -4.10 -14.98 7.31
N ALA A 442 -3.96 -14.70 6.00
CA ALA A 442 -2.84 -15.17 5.20
C ALA A 442 -1.49 -14.65 5.74
N MET A 443 -1.41 -13.37 6.14
CA MET A 443 -0.22 -12.79 6.77
C MET A 443 0.13 -13.49 8.09
N LEU A 444 -0.86 -13.71 8.95
CA LEU A 444 -0.64 -14.39 10.24
C LEU A 444 -0.26 -15.86 10.06
N ILE A 445 -0.91 -16.57 9.14
CA ILE A 445 -0.60 -17.98 8.82
C ILE A 445 0.83 -18.09 8.29
N TRP A 446 1.20 -17.19 7.36
CA TRP A 446 2.56 -17.14 6.83
C TRP A 446 3.59 -16.93 7.92
N HIS A 447 3.39 -15.92 8.76
CA HIS A 447 4.33 -15.60 9.83
C HIS A 447 4.47 -16.73 10.86
N LYS A 448 3.35 -17.33 11.31
CA LYS A 448 3.37 -18.49 12.22
C LYS A 448 4.04 -19.70 11.59
N GLY A 449 3.70 -20.03 10.35
CA GLY A 449 4.30 -21.15 9.63
C GLY A 449 5.78 -20.98 9.40
N TYR A 450 6.20 -19.77 9.00
CA TYR A 450 7.62 -19.47 8.78
C TYR A 450 8.42 -19.49 10.09
N SER A 451 7.86 -18.98 11.19
CA SER A 451 8.47 -19.06 12.52
C SER A 451 8.61 -20.50 13.01
N ALA A 452 7.60 -21.35 12.80
CA ALA A 452 7.67 -22.78 13.11
C ALA A 452 8.76 -23.48 12.27
N LEU A 453 8.85 -23.16 10.98
CA LEU A 453 9.89 -23.68 10.09
C LEU A 453 11.30 -23.28 10.56
N LEU A 454 11.48 -22.01 10.94
CA LEU A 454 12.77 -21.54 11.49
C LEU A 454 13.15 -22.28 12.77
N LYS A 455 12.18 -22.52 13.67
CA LYS A 455 12.42 -23.27 14.91
C LYS A 455 12.88 -24.71 14.65
N VAL A 456 12.18 -25.43 13.76
CA VAL A 456 12.58 -26.79 13.36
C VAL A 456 13.99 -26.80 12.73
N ARG A 457 14.30 -25.78 11.93
CA ARG A 457 15.64 -25.63 11.33
C ARG A 457 16.73 -25.42 12.38
N GLN A 458 16.46 -24.64 13.43
CA GLN A 458 17.41 -24.42 14.53
C GLN A 458 17.61 -25.71 15.35
N GLU A 459 16.53 -26.45 15.62
CA GLU A 459 16.61 -27.75 16.38
C GLU A 459 17.39 -28.83 15.62
N THR A 460 17.35 -28.81 14.28
CA THR A 460 18.05 -29.77 13.41
C THR A 460 19.40 -29.26 12.91
N GLY A 461 19.80 -28.05 13.31
CA GLY A 461 21.01 -27.39 12.85
C GLY A 461 22.28 -28.05 13.41
N VAL A 462 23.33 -28.13 12.59
CA VAL A 462 24.66 -28.54 12.97
C VAL A 462 25.48 -27.33 13.37
N SER A 463 26.27 -27.40 14.44
CA SER A 463 27.08 -26.26 14.86
C SER A 463 28.20 -25.94 13.85
N LEU A 464 28.58 -24.67 13.77
CA LEU A 464 29.67 -24.22 12.91
C LEU A 464 30.98 -24.94 13.26
N ASP A 465 31.29 -25.07 14.54
CA ASP A 465 32.51 -25.72 15.02
C ASP A 465 32.59 -27.18 14.58
N GLN A 466 31.45 -27.88 14.57
CA GLN A 466 31.40 -29.27 14.10
C GLN A 466 31.67 -29.36 12.60
N VAL A 467 31.07 -28.49 11.78
CA VAL A 467 31.30 -28.47 10.33
C VAL A 467 32.73 -28.06 10.02
N LEU A 468 33.30 -27.07 10.71
CA LEU A 468 34.69 -26.66 10.53
C LEU A 468 35.67 -27.77 10.95
N LYS A 469 35.38 -28.55 12.04
CA LYS A 469 36.18 -29.71 12.42
C LYS A 469 36.15 -30.77 11.31
N GLU A 470 34.98 -31.13 10.78
CA GLU A 470 34.86 -32.08 9.69
C GLU A 470 35.62 -31.62 8.44
N MET A 471 35.55 -30.32 8.13
CA MET A 471 36.27 -29.72 6.99
C MET A 471 37.80 -29.84 7.13
N ASN A 472 38.31 -29.86 8.37
CA ASN A 472 39.75 -29.93 8.66
C ASN A 472 40.26 -31.37 8.80
N THR A 473 39.40 -32.40 8.78
CA THR A 473 39.82 -33.83 8.95
C THR A 473 40.58 -34.38 7.73
N GLY A 474 40.72 -33.63 6.64
CA GLY A 474 41.38 -34.07 5.41
C GLY A 474 40.62 -35.12 4.59
N GLN A 475 39.42 -35.52 5.04
CA GLN A 475 38.59 -36.54 4.36
C GLN A 475 37.60 -35.91 3.33
N ILE A 476 37.62 -34.61 3.17
CA ILE A 476 36.72 -33.88 2.27
C ILE A 476 37.46 -33.51 0.98
N ALA A 477 36.98 -34.02 -0.15
CA ALA A 477 37.52 -33.67 -1.44
C ALA A 477 37.27 -32.18 -1.77
N ARG A 478 38.32 -31.46 -2.15
CA ARG A 478 38.20 -30.05 -2.61
C ARG A 478 38.04 -30.00 -4.12
N VAL A 479 37.01 -29.24 -4.55
CA VAL A 479 36.69 -29.02 -5.95
C VAL A 479 37.09 -27.59 -6.30
N PRO A 480 37.72 -27.32 -7.46
CA PRO A 480 38.02 -25.94 -7.86
C PRO A 480 36.79 -25.04 -7.89
N GLY A 481 37.00 -23.72 -7.67
CA GLY A 481 35.94 -22.71 -7.73
C GLY A 481 35.40 -22.26 -6.37
N THR A 482 34.38 -21.45 -6.41
CA THR A 482 33.75 -20.81 -5.25
C THR A 482 32.31 -21.26 -5.06
N ALA A 483 31.97 -21.78 -3.88
CA ALA A 483 30.60 -22.09 -3.50
C ALA A 483 30.00 -20.99 -2.60
N VAL A 484 28.87 -20.45 -2.97
CA VAL A 484 28.09 -19.49 -2.18
C VAL A 484 26.89 -20.20 -1.57
N PHE A 485 26.84 -20.28 -0.21
CA PHE A 485 25.76 -20.88 0.54
C PHE A 485 24.90 -19.79 1.19
N LEU A 486 23.63 -19.68 0.79
CA LEU A 486 22.71 -18.73 1.40
C LEU A 486 22.17 -19.27 2.73
N THR A 487 22.11 -18.39 3.75
CA THR A 487 21.56 -18.68 5.06
C THR A 487 20.62 -17.58 5.55
N PRO A 488 19.49 -17.92 6.18
CA PRO A 488 18.63 -16.93 6.83
C PRO A 488 19.19 -16.46 8.19
N SER A 489 20.12 -17.21 8.79
CA SER A 489 20.71 -16.93 10.12
C SER A 489 22.09 -16.31 9.98
N GLU A 490 22.41 -15.38 10.87
CA GLU A 490 23.74 -14.73 10.92
C GLU A 490 24.81 -15.61 11.56
N LEU A 491 24.42 -16.48 12.49
CA LEU A 491 25.35 -17.25 13.33
C LEU A 491 25.44 -18.72 12.91
N ASP A 492 24.35 -19.28 12.37
CA ASP A 492 24.26 -20.70 12.08
C ASP A 492 24.92 -21.08 10.76
N VAL A 493 25.32 -22.35 10.68
CA VAL A 493 25.77 -22.95 9.42
C VAL A 493 24.57 -23.16 8.49
N PRO A 494 24.67 -22.80 7.21
CA PRO A 494 23.65 -23.20 6.26
C PRO A 494 23.46 -24.72 6.29
N PRO A 495 22.24 -25.24 6.51
CA PRO A 495 22.02 -26.69 6.52
C PRO A 495 22.46 -27.37 5.21
N VAL A 496 22.39 -26.64 4.10
CA VAL A 496 22.90 -27.12 2.80
C VAL A 496 24.41 -27.34 2.85
N LEU A 497 25.17 -26.44 3.49
CA LEU A 497 26.62 -26.61 3.67
C LEU A 497 26.92 -27.82 4.56
N ALA A 498 26.22 -27.95 5.70
CA ALA A 498 26.39 -29.08 6.59
C ALA A 498 26.11 -30.43 5.87
N TRP A 499 25.04 -30.47 5.09
CA TRP A 499 24.70 -31.65 4.27
C TRP A 499 25.76 -31.93 3.21
N HIS A 500 26.25 -30.90 2.52
CA HIS A 500 27.26 -31.04 1.48
C HIS A 500 28.57 -31.63 2.07
N VAL A 501 28.99 -31.14 3.22
CA VAL A 501 30.15 -31.63 3.97
C VAL A 501 29.93 -33.05 4.47
N MET A 502 28.85 -33.32 5.19
CA MET A 502 28.64 -34.57 5.91
C MET A 502 28.18 -35.74 5.01
N LYS A 503 27.42 -35.44 3.93
CA LYS A 503 26.85 -36.47 3.05
C LYS A 503 27.63 -36.64 1.75
N ASN A 504 27.97 -35.54 1.09
CA ASN A 504 28.68 -35.60 -0.19
C ASN A 504 30.21 -35.72 -0.01
N ARG A 505 30.74 -35.38 1.18
CA ARG A 505 32.18 -35.38 1.49
C ARG A 505 33.02 -34.61 0.43
N SER A 506 32.44 -33.59 -0.17
CA SER A 506 33.09 -32.72 -1.14
C SER A 506 32.79 -31.27 -0.82
N LEU A 507 33.68 -30.36 -1.18
CA LEU A 507 33.51 -28.94 -0.94
C LEU A 507 34.36 -28.14 -1.93
N HIS A 508 33.89 -26.97 -2.35
CA HIS A 508 34.69 -26.08 -3.20
C HIS A 508 35.91 -25.55 -2.43
N GLU A 509 36.94 -25.18 -3.15
CA GLU A 509 38.15 -24.61 -2.57
C GLU A 509 37.84 -23.38 -1.74
N THR A 510 36.98 -22.50 -2.24
CA THR A 510 36.52 -21.31 -1.51
C THR A 510 35.05 -21.43 -1.18
N VAL A 511 34.71 -21.21 0.10
CA VAL A 511 33.35 -21.28 0.63
C VAL A 511 32.93 -19.90 1.11
N PHE A 512 31.78 -19.43 0.66
CA PHE A 512 31.20 -18.15 1.03
C PHE A 512 29.82 -18.35 1.63
N ILE A 513 29.68 -18.14 2.92
CA ILE A 513 28.41 -18.19 3.65
C ILE A 513 27.80 -16.79 3.61
N LEU A 514 26.70 -16.64 2.90
CA LEU A 514 26.05 -15.34 2.69
C LEU A 514 24.71 -15.28 3.44
N ASN A 515 24.63 -14.39 4.42
CA ASN A 515 23.38 -13.99 5.03
C ASN A 515 22.87 -12.70 4.36
N VAL A 516 21.60 -12.70 3.94
CA VAL A 516 20.93 -11.51 3.43
C VAL A 516 19.78 -11.19 4.37
N SER A 517 19.90 -10.09 5.10
CA SER A 517 18.89 -9.60 6.04
C SER A 517 18.18 -8.36 5.50
N THR A 518 16.87 -8.27 5.77
CA THR A 518 16.10 -7.06 5.52
C THR A 518 16.03 -6.25 6.80
N GLU A 519 16.49 -5.01 6.74
CA GLU A 519 16.43 -4.05 7.84
C GLU A 519 15.07 -3.35 7.87
N LEU A 520 14.72 -2.79 9.02
CA LEU A 520 13.47 -2.06 9.24
C LEU A 520 13.51 -0.62 8.74
N VAL A 521 14.50 -0.31 7.92
CA VAL A 521 14.64 0.97 7.21
C VAL A 521 14.37 0.76 5.72
N PRO A 522 13.85 1.76 5.00
CA PRO A 522 13.57 1.60 3.58
C PRO A 522 14.83 1.31 2.75
N TYR A 523 15.91 2.00 3.04
CA TYR A 523 17.16 1.91 2.28
C TYR A 523 18.36 1.80 3.23
N VAL A 524 19.35 0.99 2.85
CA VAL A 524 20.64 0.87 3.57
C VAL A 524 21.75 1.50 2.73
N PRO A 525 22.57 2.41 3.29
CA PRO A 525 23.70 3.01 2.58
C PRO A 525 24.67 1.95 2.03
N ALA A 526 25.22 2.21 0.84
CA ALA A 526 26.08 1.25 0.13
C ALA A 526 27.33 0.86 0.93
N GLU A 527 27.88 1.80 1.70
CA GLU A 527 29.12 1.63 2.49
C GLU A 527 28.98 0.62 3.62
N GLY A 528 27.83 0.55 4.29
CA GLY A 528 27.51 -0.39 5.38
C GLY A 528 26.78 -1.66 4.95
N ARG A 529 26.52 -1.85 3.65
CA ARG A 529 25.65 -2.89 3.12
C ARG A 529 26.21 -4.30 3.28
N VAL A 530 27.50 -4.48 3.04
CA VAL A 530 28.16 -5.81 3.09
C VAL A 530 29.31 -5.77 4.08
N THR A 531 29.29 -6.69 5.03
CA THR A 531 30.43 -6.98 5.90
C THR A 531 30.95 -8.35 5.57
N VAL A 532 32.28 -8.52 5.48
CA VAL A 532 32.94 -9.79 5.13
C VAL A 532 33.92 -10.14 6.22
N GLN A 533 33.94 -11.40 6.64
CA GLN A 533 34.82 -11.93 7.67
C GLN A 533 35.33 -13.32 7.24
N GLU A 534 36.61 -13.57 7.38
CA GLU A 534 37.17 -14.91 7.26
C GLU A 534 36.96 -15.69 8.57
N LEU A 535 36.33 -16.86 8.49
CA LEU A 535 36.07 -17.74 9.64
C LEU A 535 37.16 -18.81 9.83
N ALA A 536 37.68 -19.30 8.71
CA ALA A 536 38.75 -20.28 8.63
C ALA A 536 39.43 -20.17 7.25
N PRO A 537 40.60 -20.77 7.02
CA PRO A 537 41.27 -20.72 5.73
C PRO A 537 40.33 -21.13 4.59
N ARG A 538 40.10 -20.23 3.65
CA ARG A 538 39.20 -20.38 2.49
C ARG A 538 37.71 -20.49 2.85
N VAL A 539 37.28 -20.17 4.08
CA VAL A 539 35.88 -20.13 4.51
C VAL A 539 35.54 -18.72 4.95
N TRP A 540 34.65 -18.09 4.24
CA TRP A 540 34.27 -16.70 4.45
C TRP A 540 32.80 -16.59 4.82
N ARG A 541 32.46 -15.61 5.64
CA ARG A 541 31.09 -15.22 5.97
C ARG A 541 30.86 -13.80 5.55
N ALA A 542 29.73 -13.53 4.91
CA ALA A 542 29.27 -12.19 4.67
C ALA A 542 27.86 -11.99 5.21
N ARG A 543 27.63 -10.79 5.71
CA ARG A 543 26.32 -10.27 6.02
C ARG A 543 26.01 -9.14 5.06
N ALA A 544 24.91 -9.25 4.32
CA ALA A 544 24.37 -8.23 3.44
C ALA A 544 23.07 -7.70 4.03
N ARG A 545 22.99 -6.39 4.20
CA ARG A 545 21.81 -5.70 4.73
C ARG A 545 21.12 -4.92 3.62
N TYR A 546 19.82 -5.09 3.51
CA TYR A 546 18.97 -4.37 2.58
C TYR A 546 17.81 -3.72 3.33
N GLY A 547 17.44 -2.52 2.93
CA GLY A 547 16.20 -1.90 3.39
C GLY A 547 14.97 -2.61 2.79
N PHE A 548 13.81 -2.46 3.42
CA PHE A 548 12.58 -3.12 2.97
C PHE A 548 12.05 -2.59 1.62
N MET A 549 12.61 -1.50 1.08
CA MET A 549 12.30 -0.99 -0.26
C MET A 549 13.33 -1.39 -1.31
N GLU A 550 14.41 -2.06 -0.92
CA GLU A 550 15.48 -2.47 -1.83
C GLU A 550 15.26 -3.90 -2.36
N LYS A 551 15.90 -4.21 -3.48
CA LYS A 551 15.95 -5.58 -4.02
C LYS A 551 17.31 -6.20 -3.75
N PRO A 552 17.36 -7.33 -3.05
CA PRO A 552 18.60 -8.07 -2.90
C PRO A 552 19.05 -8.68 -4.24
N ASP A 553 20.30 -8.45 -4.60
CA ASP A 553 20.96 -9.01 -5.79
C ASP A 553 22.24 -9.71 -5.34
N VAL A 554 22.20 -11.03 -5.31
CA VAL A 554 23.32 -11.84 -4.78
C VAL A 554 24.56 -11.80 -5.67
N PRO A 555 24.49 -11.84 -7.00
CA PRO A 555 25.67 -11.64 -7.84
C PRO A 555 26.39 -10.33 -7.58
N SER A 556 25.67 -9.22 -7.46
CA SER A 556 26.25 -7.91 -7.11
C SER A 556 26.88 -7.90 -5.71
N LEU A 557 26.31 -8.67 -4.75
CA LEU A 557 26.90 -8.81 -3.42
C LEU A 557 28.24 -9.55 -3.43
N VAL A 558 28.35 -10.62 -4.22
CA VAL A 558 29.60 -11.37 -4.39
C VAL A 558 30.67 -10.46 -5.00
N GLN A 559 30.30 -9.63 -5.99
CA GLN A 559 31.21 -8.66 -6.58
C GLN A 559 31.71 -7.63 -5.54
N ARG A 560 30.81 -7.08 -4.73
CA ARG A 560 31.16 -6.15 -3.64
C ARG A 560 31.99 -6.81 -2.53
N ALA A 561 31.74 -8.09 -2.25
CA ALA A 561 32.55 -8.84 -1.30
C ALA A 561 33.99 -9.00 -1.80
N LYS A 562 34.17 -9.23 -3.12
CA LYS A 562 35.51 -9.23 -3.76
C LYS A 562 36.25 -7.91 -3.56
N GLU A 563 35.57 -6.78 -3.75
CA GLU A 563 36.14 -5.44 -3.54
C GLU A 563 36.58 -5.22 -2.07
N ARG A 564 36.01 -6.00 -1.13
CA ARG A 564 36.34 -5.98 0.30
C ARG A 564 37.29 -7.11 0.74
N GLY A 565 37.99 -7.73 -0.20
CA GLY A 565 39.05 -8.70 0.07
C GLY A 565 38.61 -10.16 0.03
N PHE A 566 37.36 -10.49 -0.34
CA PHE A 566 36.95 -11.86 -0.58
C PHE A 566 37.59 -12.41 -1.87
N PRO A 567 38.44 -13.47 -1.79
CA PRO A 567 39.13 -14.00 -2.95
C PRO A 567 38.19 -14.89 -3.76
N CYS A 568 37.54 -14.35 -4.76
CA CYS A 568 36.72 -15.13 -5.68
C CYS A 568 36.86 -14.66 -7.13
N ASP A 569 36.65 -15.58 -8.08
CA ASP A 569 36.33 -15.24 -9.45
C ASP A 569 34.80 -15.23 -9.62
N PRO A 570 34.16 -14.09 -9.85
CA PRO A 570 32.70 -14.01 -10.03
C PRO A 570 32.18 -14.84 -11.19
N LEU A 571 33.04 -15.21 -12.13
CA LEU A 571 32.69 -16.08 -13.25
C LEU A 571 32.64 -17.54 -12.85
N ASP A 572 33.41 -17.96 -11.84
CA ASP A 572 33.49 -19.33 -11.32
C ASP A 572 32.83 -19.46 -9.94
N VAL A 573 31.55 -19.08 -9.87
CA VAL A 573 30.74 -19.14 -8.66
C VAL A 573 29.55 -20.06 -8.85
N VAL A 574 29.33 -20.97 -7.90
CA VAL A 574 28.13 -21.82 -7.79
C VAL A 574 27.32 -21.42 -6.57
N TYR A 575 26.02 -21.18 -6.75
CA TYR A 575 25.12 -20.78 -5.69
C TYR A 575 24.34 -21.98 -5.18
N TYR A 576 24.49 -22.31 -3.92
CA TYR A 576 23.75 -23.37 -3.25
C TYR A 576 22.56 -22.79 -2.49
N VAL A 577 21.35 -23.14 -2.92
CA VAL A 577 20.11 -22.68 -2.32
C VAL A 577 19.28 -23.85 -1.83
N ARG A 578 18.48 -23.58 -0.81
CA ARG A 578 17.62 -24.58 -0.21
C ARG A 578 16.21 -24.49 -0.80
N ARG A 579 15.66 -25.67 -1.15
CA ARG A 579 14.26 -25.82 -1.55
C ARG A 579 13.61 -26.88 -0.66
N ASP A 580 12.96 -26.41 0.40
CA ASP A 580 12.33 -27.31 1.38
C ASP A 580 10.94 -27.74 0.93
N ARG A 581 10.56 -28.95 1.27
CA ARG A 581 9.20 -29.47 1.18
C ARG A 581 8.59 -29.52 2.57
N ILE A 582 7.47 -28.86 2.76
CA ILE A 582 6.70 -28.91 4.00
C ILE A 582 5.88 -30.21 4.00
N VAL A 583 6.02 -31.00 5.06
CA VAL A 583 5.27 -32.23 5.28
C VAL A 583 4.58 -32.19 6.64
N PRO A 584 3.40 -32.83 6.79
CA PRO A 584 2.72 -32.91 8.06
C PRO A 584 3.57 -33.61 9.12
N ARG A 585 3.49 -33.11 10.34
CA ARG A 585 4.19 -33.72 11.48
C ARG A 585 3.42 -34.94 11.99
N ALA A 586 4.10 -36.07 12.13
CA ALA A 586 3.50 -37.33 12.53
C ALA A 586 2.94 -37.34 13.98
N ASP A 587 3.51 -36.52 14.86
CA ASP A 587 3.15 -36.45 16.30
C ASP A 587 1.97 -35.49 16.57
N HIS A 588 1.40 -34.84 15.55
CA HIS A 588 0.32 -33.85 15.66
C HIS A 588 0.58 -32.69 16.65
N LYS A 589 1.81 -32.48 17.08
CA LYS A 589 2.19 -31.37 17.98
C LYS A 589 2.57 -30.10 17.24
N GLY A 590 2.37 -30.06 15.92
CA GLY A 590 2.66 -28.93 15.05
C GLY A 590 1.54 -27.88 14.98
N LEU A 591 1.48 -27.20 13.86
CA LEU A 591 0.42 -26.22 13.54
C LEU A 591 -0.94 -26.92 13.37
N PRO A 592 -2.07 -26.24 13.63
CA PRO A 592 -3.39 -26.76 13.27
C PRO A 592 -3.43 -27.15 11.78
N ARG A 593 -4.06 -28.29 11.44
CA ARG A 593 -4.06 -28.86 10.07
C ARG A 593 -4.44 -27.86 8.96
N ILE A 594 -5.42 -26.99 9.23
CA ILE A 594 -5.85 -25.97 8.26
C ILE A 594 -4.73 -24.93 8.06
N VAL A 595 -4.13 -24.47 9.15
CA VAL A 595 -3.02 -23.49 9.11
C VAL A 595 -1.81 -24.06 8.37
N GLU A 596 -1.49 -25.32 8.65
CA GLU A 596 -0.41 -26.07 7.99
C GLU A 596 -0.67 -26.21 6.48
N ALA A 597 -1.89 -26.62 6.08
CA ALA A 597 -2.25 -26.81 4.69
C ALA A 597 -2.17 -25.49 3.90
N ILE A 598 -2.69 -24.40 4.48
CA ILE A 598 -2.62 -23.06 3.86
C ILE A 598 -1.16 -22.58 3.80
N PHE A 599 -0.38 -22.76 4.87
CA PHE A 599 1.04 -22.41 4.88
C PHE A 599 1.82 -23.19 3.82
N ALA A 600 1.63 -24.51 3.73
CA ALA A 600 2.25 -25.36 2.73
C ALA A 600 1.86 -24.95 1.29
N PHE A 601 0.61 -24.55 1.08
CA PHE A 601 0.16 -24.01 -0.19
C PHE A 601 0.88 -22.69 -0.53
N LEU A 602 0.91 -21.74 0.41
CA LEU A 602 1.60 -20.45 0.24
C LEU A 602 3.11 -20.64 0.01
N TYR A 603 3.72 -21.57 0.74
CA TYR A 603 5.14 -21.86 0.62
C TYR A 603 5.52 -22.47 -0.74
N ARG A 604 4.69 -23.39 -1.26
CA ARG A 604 4.89 -24.00 -2.59
C ARG A 604 4.74 -23.01 -3.75
N ASN A 605 3.86 -22.02 -3.58
CA ASN A 605 3.61 -20.98 -4.58
C ASN A 605 4.49 -19.74 -4.39
N ALA A 606 5.38 -19.73 -3.39
CA ALA A 606 6.37 -18.67 -3.23
C ALA A 606 7.40 -18.70 -4.37
N ALA A 607 7.87 -17.53 -4.77
CA ALA A 607 8.90 -17.42 -5.79
C ALA A 607 10.19 -18.17 -5.36
N PRO A 608 10.85 -18.89 -6.28
CA PRO A 608 12.12 -19.54 -6.00
C PRO A 608 13.14 -18.55 -5.44
N ILE A 609 13.97 -19.03 -4.51
CA ILE A 609 15.05 -18.21 -3.91
C ILE A 609 15.99 -17.67 -4.99
N SER A 610 16.30 -18.48 -5.99
CA SER A 610 17.14 -18.11 -7.12
C SER A 610 16.59 -16.93 -7.92
N GLU A 611 15.28 -16.91 -8.19
CA GLU A 611 14.63 -15.82 -8.90
C GLU A 611 14.54 -14.56 -8.01
N TYR A 612 14.21 -14.71 -6.73
CA TYR A 612 14.09 -13.58 -5.80
C TYR A 612 15.40 -12.82 -5.61
N PHE A 613 16.53 -13.52 -5.57
CA PHE A 613 17.88 -12.97 -5.39
C PHE A 613 18.64 -12.75 -6.71
N HIS A 614 17.97 -12.81 -7.84
CA HIS A 614 18.51 -12.60 -9.20
C HIS A 614 19.73 -13.46 -9.54
N MET A 615 19.78 -14.70 -9.03
CA MET A 615 20.89 -15.61 -9.32
C MET A 615 20.76 -16.21 -10.72
N PRO A 616 21.85 -16.33 -11.48
CA PRO A 616 21.83 -16.97 -12.80
C PRO A 616 21.38 -18.43 -12.68
N PRO A 617 20.31 -18.89 -13.36
CA PRO A 617 19.79 -20.26 -13.22
C PRO A 617 20.82 -21.35 -13.53
N THR A 618 21.74 -21.09 -14.45
CA THR A 618 22.80 -22.02 -14.85
C THR A 618 23.89 -22.23 -13.79
N LYS A 619 23.94 -21.38 -12.75
CA LYS A 619 24.92 -21.44 -11.66
C LYS A 619 24.28 -21.78 -10.32
N VAL A 620 23.00 -22.18 -10.30
CA VAL A 620 22.27 -22.51 -9.06
C VAL A 620 22.12 -24.00 -8.91
N VAL A 621 22.47 -24.51 -7.73
CA VAL A 621 22.20 -25.87 -7.29
C VAL A 621 21.14 -25.81 -6.19
N GLU A 622 19.97 -26.37 -6.46
CA GLU A 622 18.89 -26.49 -5.47
C GLU A 622 19.00 -27.80 -4.72
N MET A 623 19.13 -27.73 -3.40
CA MET A 623 19.14 -28.90 -2.51
C MET A 623 17.89 -28.90 -1.64
N GLY A 624 17.13 -29.99 -1.66
CA GLY A 624 15.85 -30.12 -0.96
C GLY A 624 15.93 -30.98 0.30
N GLY A 625 15.09 -30.62 1.28
CA GLY A 625 14.82 -31.43 2.46
C GLY A 625 13.32 -31.43 2.78
N GLU A 626 12.84 -32.50 3.44
CA GLU A 626 11.48 -32.56 3.96
C GLU A 626 11.48 -32.08 5.41
N PHE A 627 10.57 -31.16 5.72
CA PHE A 627 10.43 -30.55 7.05
C PHE A 627 9.05 -30.82 7.60
N PRO A 628 8.93 -31.62 8.67
CA PRO A 628 7.70 -31.79 9.41
C PRO A 628 7.43 -30.55 10.26
N ILE A 629 6.31 -29.88 10.06
CA ILE A 629 5.89 -28.68 10.80
C ILE A 629 4.60 -28.94 11.57
#